data_9ddda27bd54c0584571d4636cfe60435
#
_entry.id   9ddda27bd54c0584571d4636cfe60435
#
_cell.length_a   1.000
_cell.length_b   1.000
_cell.length_c   1.000
_cell.angle_alpha   90.00
_cell.angle_beta   90.00
_cell.angle_gamma   90.00
#
_symmetry.space_group_name_H-M   'P 1'
#
loop_
_entity.id
_entity.type
_entity.pdbx_description
1 polymer ?
#
loop_
_entity_poly.entity_id
_entity_poly.type
_entity_poly.pdbx_seq_one_letter_code
_entity_poly.pdbx_strand_id
1 'polypeptide(L)'
;MNNSKIIFPENACICIVGLGYVGLPLVLEFSKNHKVIGFDLDSNRISSLVNGIDLSGEIDLLEKDVSTNISFTSNPEEISQADVYIVAVPTPITSEQLPDVGHLEQACKTVGPFLSEGNGVIFESTVYP
;
A
#
# COMPACT_ATOMS: atom_id res chain seq x y z
N MET A 1 23.85 -15.55 13.04
CA MET A 1 22.43 -15.18 13.08
C MET A 1 22.21 -13.94 12.22
N ASN A 2 21.28 -14.05 11.32
CA ASN A 2 21.07 -12.99 10.37
C ASN A 2 20.09 -11.94 10.91
N ASN A 3 20.61 -10.79 11.30
CA ASN A 3 19.80 -9.65 11.74
C ASN A 3 19.53 -8.71 10.56
N SER A 4 19.12 -9.29 9.43
CA SER A 4 18.83 -8.47 8.27
C SER A 4 17.64 -7.54 8.57
N LYS A 5 17.92 -6.27 8.70
CA LYS A 5 16.89 -5.24 8.64
C LYS A 5 16.69 -4.87 7.19
N ILE A 6 15.43 -4.74 6.78
CA ILE A 6 15.14 -4.12 5.49
C ILE A 6 15.48 -2.65 5.63
N ILE A 7 16.53 -2.23 4.93
CA ILE A 7 16.95 -0.84 4.93
C ILE A 7 16.57 -0.25 3.58
N PHE A 8 15.65 0.71 3.60
CA PHE A 8 15.32 1.46 2.39
C PHE A 8 16.34 2.57 2.18
N PRO A 9 16.72 2.86 0.92
CA PRO A 9 17.52 4.05 0.64
C PRO A 9 16.84 5.29 1.22
N GLU A 10 17.64 6.24 1.68
CA GLU A 10 17.15 7.44 2.38
C GLU A 10 16.09 8.20 1.59
N ASN A 11 16.20 8.23 0.27
CA ASN A 11 15.28 8.95 -0.62
C ASN A 11 14.35 7.99 -1.38
N ALA A 12 14.15 6.77 -0.89
CA ALA A 12 13.28 5.82 -1.56
C ALA A 12 11.83 6.32 -1.57
N CYS A 13 11.19 6.17 -2.72
CA CYS A 13 9.75 6.36 -2.86
C CYS A 13 9.07 5.01 -2.64
N ILE A 14 8.11 4.97 -1.74
CA ILE A 14 7.41 3.74 -1.36
C ILE A 14 5.98 3.81 -1.85
N CYS A 15 5.54 2.77 -2.57
CA CYS A 15 4.14 2.62 -2.97
C CYS A 15 3.48 1.57 -2.10
N ILE A 16 2.39 1.93 -1.43
CA ILE A 16 1.56 0.98 -0.69
C ILE A 16 0.37 0.63 -1.56
N VAL A 17 0.23 -0.64 -1.90
CA VAL A 17 -0.85 -1.15 -2.75
C VAL A 17 -1.91 -1.80 -1.87
N GLY A 18 -3.08 -1.19 -1.83
CA GLY A 18 -4.17 -1.59 -0.94
C GLY A 18 -4.23 -0.72 0.30
N LEU A 19 -5.30 0.04 0.46
CA LEU A 19 -5.43 1.07 1.49
C LEU A 19 -6.53 0.74 2.50
N GLY A 20 -6.53 -0.50 2.98
CA GLY A 20 -7.41 -0.95 4.04
C GLY A 20 -6.75 -0.88 5.42
N TYR A 21 -7.07 -1.85 6.27
CA TYR A 21 -6.63 -1.89 7.67
C TYR A 21 -5.13 -1.98 7.84
N VAL A 22 -4.42 -2.59 6.89
CA VAL A 22 -2.97 -2.73 6.95
C VAL A 22 -2.28 -1.62 6.17
N GLY A 23 -2.75 -1.35 4.95
CA GLY A 23 -2.08 -0.44 4.03
C GLY A 23 -2.10 1.01 4.48
N LEU A 24 -3.25 1.52 4.91
CA LEU A 24 -3.34 2.93 5.30
C LEU A 24 -2.44 3.29 6.49
N PRO A 25 -2.40 2.48 7.58
CA PRO A 25 -1.43 2.74 8.64
C PRO A 25 0.03 2.73 8.17
N LEU A 26 0.37 1.87 7.21
CA LEU A 26 1.71 1.85 6.62
C LEU A 26 2.02 3.13 5.85
N VAL A 27 1.05 3.66 5.10
CA VAL A 27 1.21 4.94 4.40
C VAL A 27 1.60 6.03 5.39
N LEU A 28 0.87 6.12 6.50
CA LEU A 28 1.11 7.15 7.51
C LEU A 28 2.48 6.98 8.17
N GLU A 29 2.85 5.75 8.49
CA GLU A 29 4.12 5.47 9.17
C GLU A 29 5.32 5.75 8.27
N PHE A 30 5.31 5.25 7.04
CA PHE A 30 6.43 5.48 6.12
C PHE A 30 6.56 6.93 5.68
N SER A 31 5.45 7.68 5.63
CA SER A 31 5.48 9.08 5.20
C SER A 31 6.26 9.99 6.14
N LYS A 32 6.56 9.53 7.33
CA LYS A 32 7.40 10.29 8.28
C LYS A 32 8.81 10.50 7.76
N ASN A 33 9.32 9.56 6.96
CA ASN A 33 10.70 9.56 6.49
C ASN A 33 10.86 9.40 4.98
N HIS A 34 9.78 9.10 4.26
CA HIS A 34 9.83 8.78 2.84
C HIS A 34 8.67 9.43 2.10
N LYS A 35 8.86 9.61 0.80
CA LYS A 35 7.76 9.92 -0.09
C LYS A 35 6.94 8.65 -0.30
N VAL A 36 5.63 8.72 -0.12
CA VAL A 36 4.73 7.57 -0.19
C VAL A 36 3.62 7.80 -1.19
N ILE A 37 3.38 6.79 -2.01
CA ILE A 37 2.21 6.74 -2.89
C ILE A 37 1.27 5.70 -2.32
N GLY A 38 0.08 6.11 -1.91
CA GLY A 38 -0.99 5.20 -1.52
C GLY A 38 -1.85 4.87 -2.72
N PHE A 39 -1.85 3.63 -3.13
CA PHE A 39 -2.58 3.17 -4.31
C PHE A 39 -3.70 2.21 -3.93
N ASP A 40 -4.89 2.43 -4.52
CA ASP A 40 -6.00 1.50 -4.43
C ASP A 40 -6.81 1.58 -5.72
N LEU A 41 -7.27 0.43 -6.22
CA LEU A 41 -8.11 0.39 -7.43
C LEU A 41 -9.50 1.00 -7.19
N ASP A 42 -9.94 1.06 -5.94
CA ASP A 42 -11.22 1.67 -5.58
C ASP A 42 -11.10 3.19 -5.59
N SER A 43 -11.62 3.81 -6.65
CA SER A 43 -11.56 5.27 -6.80
C SER A 43 -12.37 6.01 -5.73
N ASN A 44 -13.41 5.40 -5.19
CA ASN A 44 -14.19 6.00 -4.10
C ASN A 44 -13.36 6.06 -2.83
N ARG A 45 -12.58 5.01 -2.55
CA ARG A 45 -11.65 4.99 -1.43
C ARG A 45 -10.62 6.12 -1.56
N ILE A 46 -10.06 6.29 -2.76
CA ILE A 46 -9.08 7.33 -3.02
C ILE A 46 -9.71 8.73 -2.84
N SER A 47 -10.91 8.95 -3.37
CA SER A 47 -11.60 10.24 -3.21
C SER A 47 -11.82 10.57 -1.74
N SER A 48 -12.22 9.60 -0.94
CA SER A 48 -12.42 9.78 0.49
C SER A 48 -11.12 10.14 1.19
N LEU A 49 -10.03 9.45 0.88
CA LEU A 49 -8.74 9.69 1.51
C LEU A 49 -8.17 11.06 1.13
N VAL A 50 -8.33 11.49 -0.11
CA VAL A 50 -7.90 12.82 -0.56
C VAL A 50 -8.65 13.90 0.21
N ASN A 51 -9.92 13.65 0.57
CA ASN A 51 -10.73 14.56 1.37
C ASN A 51 -10.52 14.41 2.89
N GLY A 52 -9.54 13.61 3.31
CA GLY A 52 -9.23 13.42 4.72
C GLY A 52 -10.13 12.47 5.45
N ILE A 53 -10.87 11.61 4.74
CA ILE A 53 -11.85 10.69 5.33
C ILE A 53 -11.34 9.26 5.22
N ASP A 54 -11.26 8.56 6.35
CA ASP A 54 -11.05 7.12 6.38
C ASP A 54 -12.39 6.44 6.64
N LEU A 55 -12.95 5.81 5.61
CA LEU A 55 -14.26 5.16 5.67
C LEU A 55 -14.27 3.94 6.59
N SER A 56 -13.11 3.37 6.91
CA SER A 56 -13.02 2.28 7.89
C SER A 56 -13.24 2.77 9.32
N GLY A 57 -13.14 4.08 9.54
CA GLY A 57 -13.30 4.69 10.86
C GLY A 57 -12.16 4.47 11.83
N GLU A 58 -11.09 3.83 11.40
CA GLU A 58 -9.97 3.51 12.28
C GLU A 58 -8.96 4.65 12.42
N ILE A 59 -8.88 5.51 11.42
CA ILE A 59 -7.92 6.62 11.39
C ILE A 59 -8.66 7.89 11.04
N ASP A 60 -8.54 8.90 11.88
CA ASP A 60 -9.03 10.23 11.58
C ASP A 60 -7.90 11.02 10.94
N LEU A 61 -7.93 11.14 9.63
CA LEU A 61 -6.91 11.84 8.86
C LEU A 61 -6.94 13.35 9.09
N LEU A 62 -8.07 13.89 9.53
CA LEU A 62 -8.19 15.34 9.79
C LEU A 62 -7.55 15.76 11.10
N GLU A 63 -7.52 14.86 12.09
CA GLU A 63 -6.95 15.14 13.40
C GLU A 63 -5.46 14.81 13.49
N LYS A 64 -4.93 14.05 12.53
CA LYS A 64 -3.52 13.68 12.51
C LYS A 64 -2.71 14.60 11.62
N ASP A 65 -1.47 14.84 12.01
CA ASP A 65 -0.50 15.50 11.15
C ASP A 65 -0.17 14.58 9.98
N VAL A 66 -1.00 14.66 8.95
CA VAL A 66 -0.76 13.90 7.73
C VAL A 66 0.39 14.57 6.99
N SER A 67 1.44 13.81 6.72
CA SER A 67 2.61 14.30 6.04
C SER A 67 2.28 14.79 4.62
N THR A 68 2.91 15.88 4.19
CA THR A 68 2.81 16.35 2.81
C THR A 68 3.51 15.41 1.83
N ASN A 69 4.20 14.38 2.32
CA ASN A 69 4.88 13.39 1.50
C ASN A 69 3.96 12.32 0.92
N ILE A 70 2.66 12.39 1.20
CA ILE A 70 1.70 11.37 0.77
C ILE A 70 0.96 11.82 -0.48
N SER A 71 0.86 10.93 -1.47
CA SER A 71 -0.03 11.05 -2.61
C SER A 71 -0.94 9.83 -2.67
N PHE A 72 -2.24 10.04 -2.83
CA PHE A 72 -3.18 8.93 -3.02
C PHE A 72 -3.62 8.89 -4.49
N THR A 73 -3.68 7.70 -5.06
CA THR A 73 -4.09 7.53 -6.46
C THR A 73 -4.75 6.19 -6.72
N SER A 74 -5.66 6.16 -7.68
CA SER A 74 -6.20 4.93 -8.27
C SER A 74 -5.70 4.69 -9.70
N ASN A 75 -4.79 5.54 -10.17
CA ASN A 75 -4.21 5.42 -11.51
C ASN A 75 -2.92 4.60 -11.47
N PRO A 76 -2.89 3.40 -12.10
CA PRO A 76 -1.69 2.56 -12.07
C PRO A 76 -0.45 3.23 -12.66
N GLU A 77 -0.61 4.13 -13.61
CA GLU A 77 0.53 4.80 -14.24
C GLU A 77 1.28 5.70 -13.26
N GLU A 78 0.63 6.15 -12.19
CA GLU A 78 1.25 7.04 -11.21
C GLU A 78 2.15 6.31 -10.21
N ILE A 79 2.14 4.97 -10.19
CA ILE A 79 2.99 4.21 -9.26
C ILE A 79 4.36 3.84 -9.82
N SER A 80 4.63 4.15 -11.09
CA SER A 80 5.88 3.74 -11.76
C SER A 80 7.14 4.36 -11.17
N GLN A 81 7.00 5.46 -10.45
CA GLN A 81 8.15 6.16 -9.85
C GLN A 81 8.60 5.57 -8.51
N ALA A 82 7.89 4.59 -7.98
CA ALA A 82 8.25 4.00 -6.69
C ALA A 82 9.48 3.09 -6.82
N ASP A 83 10.25 3.04 -5.74
CA ASP A 83 11.42 2.17 -5.63
C ASP A 83 11.05 0.87 -4.92
N VAL A 84 10.08 0.93 -4.02
CA VAL A 84 9.61 -0.23 -3.25
C VAL A 84 8.08 -0.26 -3.30
N TYR A 85 7.54 -1.43 -3.54
CA TYR A 85 6.10 -1.68 -3.55
C TYR A 85 5.75 -2.60 -2.40
N ILE A 86 4.87 -2.15 -1.51
CA ILE A 86 4.37 -2.96 -0.40
C ILE A 86 2.92 -3.31 -0.72
N VAL A 87 2.66 -4.60 -0.92
CA VAL A 87 1.34 -5.10 -1.27
C VAL A 87 0.61 -5.49 0.02
N ALA A 88 -0.44 -4.74 0.34
CA ALA A 88 -1.21 -4.87 1.58
C ALA A 88 -2.70 -5.11 1.29
N VAL A 89 -3.01 -5.81 0.21
CA VAL A 89 -4.38 -6.14 -0.15
C VAL A 89 -4.91 -7.28 0.70
N PRO A 90 -6.24 -7.35 0.92
CA PRO A 90 -6.81 -8.42 1.72
C PRO A 90 -6.72 -9.79 1.02
N THR A 91 -6.59 -10.84 1.82
CA THR A 91 -6.66 -12.22 1.37
C THR A 91 -7.71 -12.96 2.21
N PRO A 92 -9.01 -12.68 1.98
CA PRO A 92 -10.07 -13.28 2.78
C PRO A 92 -10.17 -14.78 2.53
N ILE A 93 -10.86 -15.47 3.44
CA ILE A 93 -11.12 -16.89 3.31
C ILE A 93 -12.40 -17.08 2.48
N THR A 94 -12.37 -17.99 1.52
CA THR A 94 -13.53 -18.33 0.72
C THR A 94 -14.52 -19.21 1.50
N SER A 95 -15.69 -19.46 0.92
CA SER A 95 -16.69 -20.37 1.51
C SER A 95 -16.17 -21.80 1.67
N GLU A 96 -15.17 -22.20 0.88
CA GLU A 96 -14.51 -23.50 1.02
C GLU A 96 -13.34 -23.49 2.01
N GLN A 97 -13.19 -22.40 2.78
CA GLN A 97 -12.11 -22.21 3.75
C GLN A 97 -10.71 -22.18 3.12
N LEU A 98 -10.63 -21.74 1.88
CA LEU A 98 -9.37 -21.52 1.18
C LEU A 98 -9.07 -20.04 1.11
N PRO A 99 -7.79 -19.63 1.12
CA PRO A 99 -7.46 -18.22 0.93
C PRO A 99 -7.91 -17.73 -0.44
N ASP A 100 -8.59 -16.59 -0.47
CA ASP A 100 -8.90 -15.92 -1.73
C ASP A 100 -7.75 -15.00 -2.09
N VAL A 101 -6.99 -15.39 -3.10
CA VAL A 101 -5.82 -14.65 -3.55
C VAL A 101 -6.13 -13.73 -4.75
N GLY A 102 -7.41 -13.53 -5.06
CA GLY A 102 -7.82 -12.68 -6.20
C GLY A 102 -7.29 -11.26 -6.11
N HIS A 103 -7.39 -10.63 -4.95
CA HIS A 103 -6.84 -9.28 -4.76
C HIS A 103 -5.33 -9.26 -4.89
N LEU A 104 -4.65 -10.30 -4.42
CA LEU A 104 -3.21 -10.41 -4.49
C LEU A 104 -2.75 -10.56 -5.95
N GLU A 105 -3.43 -11.42 -6.72
CA GLU A 105 -3.16 -11.58 -8.15
C GLU A 105 -3.38 -10.27 -8.91
N GLN A 106 -4.45 -9.57 -8.60
CA GLN A 106 -4.76 -8.28 -9.21
C GLN A 106 -3.66 -7.25 -8.90
N ALA A 107 -3.20 -7.21 -7.66
CA ALA A 107 -2.12 -6.31 -7.26
C ALA A 107 -0.83 -6.64 -8.02
N CYS A 108 -0.49 -7.91 -8.16
CA CYS A 108 0.70 -8.33 -8.91
C CYS A 108 0.61 -7.94 -10.38
N LYS A 109 -0.56 -8.08 -10.98
CA LYS A 109 -0.78 -7.65 -12.36
C LYS A 109 -0.68 -6.14 -12.54
N THR A 110 -1.08 -5.38 -11.51
CA THR A 110 -1.00 -3.93 -11.53
C THR A 110 0.43 -3.44 -11.38
N VAL A 111 1.18 -4.02 -10.46
CA VAL A 111 2.55 -3.61 -10.15
C VAL A 111 3.56 -4.10 -11.18
N GLY A 112 3.39 -5.34 -11.66
CA GLY A 112 4.36 -6.01 -12.52
C GLY A 112 4.88 -5.18 -13.69
N PRO A 113 4.00 -4.53 -14.49
CA PRO A 113 4.45 -3.73 -15.64
C PRO A 113 5.35 -2.55 -15.28
N PHE A 114 5.29 -2.07 -14.05
CA PHE A 114 6.06 -0.91 -13.61
C PHE A 114 7.34 -1.24 -12.86
N LEU A 115 7.62 -2.54 -12.64
CA LEU A 115 8.83 -2.95 -11.95
C LEU A 115 10.05 -2.75 -12.82
N SER A 116 11.10 -2.17 -12.24
CA SER A 116 12.39 -1.98 -12.87
C SER A 116 13.46 -2.69 -12.04
N GLU A 117 14.62 -2.90 -12.64
CA GLU A 117 15.74 -3.47 -11.91
C GLU A 117 16.06 -2.61 -10.68
N GLY A 118 16.29 -3.27 -9.56
CA GLY A 118 16.57 -2.60 -8.28
C GLY A 118 15.35 -2.29 -7.46
N ASN A 119 14.13 -2.47 -7.99
CA ASN A 119 12.91 -2.30 -7.21
C ASN A 119 12.68 -3.47 -6.25
N GLY A 120 12.09 -3.18 -5.10
CA GLY A 120 11.69 -4.19 -4.14
C GLY A 120 10.18 -4.37 -4.11
N VAL A 121 9.73 -5.59 -3.86
CA VAL A 121 8.31 -5.89 -3.63
C VAL A 121 8.20 -6.66 -2.32
N ILE A 122 7.36 -6.16 -1.42
CA ILE A 122 7.12 -6.77 -0.11
C ILE A 122 5.63 -7.09 -0.01
N PHE A 123 5.31 -8.30 0.44
CA PHE A 123 3.93 -8.71 0.65
C PHE A 123 3.61 -8.68 2.15
N GLU A 124 2.67 -7.84 2.55
CA GLU A 124 2.17 -7.70 3.91
C GLU A 124 0.73 -8.19 4.04
N SER A 125 0.31 -9.06 3.13
CA SER A 125 -1.03 -9.63 3.15
C SER A 125 -1.12 -10.74 4.18
N THR A 126 -2.16 -10.70 5.01
CA THR A 126 -2.44 -11.74 5.98
C THR A 126 -3.32 -12.81 5.34
N VAL A 127 -2.87 -14.06 5.39
CA VAL A 127 -3.66 -15.21 4.94
C VAL A 127 -4.20 -15.88 6.19
N TYR A 128 -5.53 -16.01 6.28
CA TYR A 128 -6.18 -16.65 7.44
C TYR A 128 -6.36 -18.15 7.19
N PRO A 129 -6.05 -18.97 8.18
CA PRO A 129 -6.27 -20.41 8.08
C PRO A 129 -7.75 -20.78 8.02
#